data_1f55fb92724ae4bbf29ac50303346621
#
_entry.id   1f55fb92724ae4bbf29ac50303346621
#
_cell.length_a   1.000
_cell.length_b   1.000
_cell.length_c   1.000
_cell.angle_alpha   90.00
_cell.angle_beta   90.00
_cell.angle_gamma   90.00
#
_symmetry.space_group_name_H-M   'P 1'
#
loop_
_entity.id
_entity.type
_entity.pdbx_description
1 polymer ?
#
loop_
_entity_poly.entity_id
_entity_poly.type
_entity_poly.pdbx_seq_one_letter_code
_entity_poly.pdbx_strand_id
1 'polypeptide(L)'
;QGRIFSGGIRHRDIVKKLLPESFEWIPITVPLENAFSCYKKIFTEKKEEAIVVFASGDPLFFGFANTVKRKLPDAEIRLYPAFNSLQTLAHRLVMPYDDMRTVSLTGRPWQEFDRALIEHAPKIGILTDREHTPATIAARMLEYGYSHYTMYIGEHLGNPEKERVRSMTPQEAVHSSFEHPNNLICNIESRPSSNNNYFGIPDEEFAHLNGRSRMITKAPIRLLTLQALELNHRHVFWDIGFCTGSVSIEARLQFPHLRVVSFEVRAEGEKLMATNSRRFGAPGITAVIGDFLQTDTGHFPRPDAVFIGGHGGHLKEMLAK
;
A
#
# COMPACT_ATOMS: atom_id res chain seq x y z
N GLN A 1 -23.26 14.64 25.83
CA GLN A 1 -24.38 15.52 25.94
C GLN A 1 -24.75 16.22 24.63
N GLY A 2 -24.31 15.76 23.50
CA GLY A 2 -24.78 16.19 22.17
C GLY A 2 -26.09 15.45 21.83
N ARG A 3 -26.92 16.12 21.02
CA ARG A 3 -28.12 15.50 20.43
C ARG A 3 -27.91 15.07 18.98
N ILE A 4 -26.78 15.43 18.39
CA ILE A 4 -26.43 15.14 17.00
C ILE A 4 -25.28 14.14 16.98
N PHE A 5 -25.53 13.00 16.38
CA PHE A 5 -24.58 11.89 16.27
C PHE A 5 -24.31 11.56 14.80
N SER A 6 -23.13 11.05 14.52
CA SER A 6 -22.75 10.66 13.18
C SER A 6 -21.92 9.39 13.21
N GLY A 7 -22.02 8.57 12.18
CA GLY A 7 -21.26 7.33 12.02
C GLY A 7 -21.78 6.47 10.89
N GLY A 8 -21.07 5.39 10.56
CA GLY A 8 -21.54 4.37 9.63
C GLY A 8 -22.73 3.57 10.23
N ILE A 9 -23.43 2.82 9.40
CA ILE A 9 -24.61 2.00 9.78
C ILE A 9 -24.24 1.07 10.95
N ARG A 10 -23.11 0.37 10.85
CA ARG A 10 -22.63 -0.53 11.92
C ARG A 10 -22.43 0.19 13.27
N HIS A 11 -21.90 1.41 13.24
CA HIS A 11 -21.73 2.18 14.48
C HIS A 11 -23.07 2.51 15.12
N ARG A 12 -24.06 2.91 14.31
CA ARG A 12 -25.43 3.18 14.80
C ARG A 12 -26.02 1.98 15.53
N ASP A 13 -25.89 0.78 14.93
CA ASP A 13 -26.44 -0.46 15.53
C ASP A 13 -25.76 -0.79 16.86
N ILE A 14 -24.45 -0.60 16.96
CA ILE A 14 -23.70 -0.85 18.21
C ILE A 14 -24.11 0.11 19.32
N VAL A 15 -24.23 1.42 19.01
CA VAL A 15 -24.45 2.45 20.02
C VAL A 15 -25.93 2.72 20.31
N LYS A 16 -26.86 2.15 19.53
CA LYS A 16 -28.30 2.44 19.58
C LYS A 16 -28.89 2.44 20.99
N LYS A 17 -28.47 1.49 21.82
CA LYS A 17 -28.97 1.35 23.21
C LYS A 17 -28.40 2.42 24.17
N LEU A 18 -27.37 3.13 23.77
CA LEU A 18 -26.68 4.16 24.56
C LEU A 18 -27.08 5.58 24.16
N LEU A 19 -27.80 5.72 23.05
CA LEU A 19 -28.26 7.02 22.56
C LEU A 19 -29.47 7.49 23.36
N PRO A 20 -29.65 8.84 23.52
CA PRO A 20 -30.83 9.40 24.16
C PRO A 20 -32.11 9.09 23.36
N GLU A 21 -33.28 9.22 23.97
CA GLU A 21 -34.57 8.94 23.30
C GLU A 21 -34.82 9.82 22.09
N SER A 22 -34.34 11.08 22.10
CA SER A 22 -34.44 12.02 20.99
C SER A 22 -33.03 12.42 20.52
N PHE A 23 -32.68 12.02 19.32
CA PHE A 23 -31.39 12.34 18.69
C PHE A 23 -31.52 12.47 17.16
N GLU A 24 -30.62 13.23 16.58
CA GLU A 24 -30.40 13.32 15.14
C GLU A 24 -29.22 12.40 14.75
N TRP A 25 -29.36 11.62 13.68
CA TRP A 25 -28.28 10.76 13.18
C TRP A 25 -27.90 11.16 11.76
N ILE A 26 -26.63 11.50 11.55
CA ILE A 26 -26.06 11.79 10.24
C ILE A 26 -25.25 10.56 9.79
N PRO A 27 -25.70 9.85 8.75
CA PRO A 27 -24.99 8.66 8.28
C PRO A 27 -23.71 9.07 7.54
N ILE A 28 -22.61 8.38 7.84
CA ILE A 28 -21.38 8.45 7.06
C ILE A 28 -21.44 7.36 5.99
N THR A 29 -21.68 7.79 4.75
CA THR A 29 -21.74 6.93 3.56
C THR A 29 -20.85 7.51 2.46
N VAL A 30 -20.55 6.71 1.44
CA VAL A 30 -19.90 7.18 0.22
C VAL A 30 -20.98 7.68 -0.77
N PRO A 31 -20.84 8.89 -1.33
CA PRO A 31 -19.74 9.84 -1.15
C PRO A 31 -19.80 10.58 0.20
N LEU A 32 -18.63 10.87 0.78
CA LEU A 32 -18.51 11.52 2.10
C LEU A 32 -19.04 12.96 2.12
N GLU A 33 -19.14 13.58 0.96
CA GLU A 33 -19.62 14.96 0.76
C GLU A 33 -21.00 15.18 1.38
N ASN A 34 -21.86 14.18 1.38
CA ASN A 34 -23.19 14.26 1.97
C ASN A 34 -23.13 14.52 3.48
N ALA A 35 -22.30 13.77 4.21
CA ALA A 35 -22.13 13.96 5.64
C ALA A 35 -21.48 15.31 5.95
N PHE A 36 -20.45 15.73 5.18
CA PHE A 36 -19.78 17.01 5.38
C PHE A 36 -20.67 18.21 5.05
N SER A 37 -21.57 18.11 4.08
CA SER A 37 -22.58 19.12 3.80
C SER A 37 -23.55 19.32 4.98
N CYS A 38 -23.99 18.20 5.60
CA CYS A 38 -24.80 18.25 6.82
C CYS A 38 -24.03 18.91 7.98
N TYR A 39 -22.75 18.55 8.20
CA TYR A 39 -21.92 19.14 9.25
C TYR A 39 -21.79 20.67 9.06
N LYS A 40 -21.45 21.12 7.84
CA LYS A 40 -21.33 22.55 7.53
C LYS A 40 -22.63 23.31 7.79
N LYS A 41 -23.78 22.74 7.36
CA LYS A 41 -25.10 23.34 7.60
C LYS A 41 -25.36 23.50 9.09
N ILE A 42 -25.12 22.47 9.90
CA ILE A 42 -25.32 22.51 11.36
C ILE A 42 -24.45 23.60 12.00
N PHE A 43 -23.14 23.65 11.66
CA PHE A 43 -22.24 24.69 12.21
C PHE A 43 -22.59 26.10 11.78
N THR A 44 -23.27 26.27 10.64
CA THR A 44 -23.77 27.58 10.19
C THR A 44 -25.04 27.98 10.94
N GLU A 45 -25.98 27.06 11.12
CA GLU A 45 -27.30 27.32 11.70
C GLU A 45 -27.30 27.25 13.23
N LYS A 46 -26.45 26.45 13.83
CA LYS A 46 -26.43 26.12 15.26
C LYS A 46 -25.02 26.17 15.81
N LYS A 47 -24.44 27.36 15.91
CA LYS A 47 -23.00 27.61 16.20
C LYS A 47 -22.45 26.95 17.48
N GLU A 48 -23.31 26.62 18.45
CA GLU A 48 -22.89 26.02 19.75
C GLU A 48 -23.16 24.52 19.86
N GLU A 49 -23.69 23.86 18.82
CA GLU A 49 -23.98 22.45 18.87
C GLU A 49 -22.78 21.59 18.48
N ALA A 50 -22.50 20.58 19.29
CA ALA A 50 -21.44 19.59 19.02
C ALA A 50 -22.02 18.37 18.29
N ILE A 51 -21.29 17.91 17.27
CA ILE A 51 -21.58 16.65 16.57
C ILE A 51 -20.68 15.56 17.15
N VAL A 52 -21.28 14.51 17.73
CA VAL A 52 -20.53 13.34 18.21
C VAL A 52 -20.36 12.35 17.07
N VAL A 53 -19.12 12.13 16.65
CA VAL A 53 -18.81 11.26 15.52
C VAL A 53 -18.23 9.93 16.02
N PHE A 54 -18.90 8.82 15.72
CA PHE A 54 -18.40 7.49 16.02
C PHE A 54 -17.47 6.99 14.91
N ALA A 55 -16.26 6.62 15.30
CA ALA A 55 -15.24 6.02 14.44
C ALA A 55 -14.82 4.65 14.95
N SER A 56 -14.30 3.81 14.08
CA SER A 56 -13.73 2.52 14.47
C SER A 56 -12.32 2.72 15.01
N GLY A 57 -12.02 2.20 16.21
CA GLY A 57 -10.70 2.27 16.83
C GLY A 57 -10.25 3.70 17.13
N ASP A 58 -8.94 3.96 16.97
CA ASP A 58 -8.36 5.28 17.19
C ASP A 58 -8.74 6.24 16.03
N PRO A 59 -9.39 7.38 16.33
CA PRO A 59 -9.85 8.33 15.31
C PRO A 59 -8.72 8.94 14.45
N LEU A 60 -7.48 8.98 14.96
CA LEU A 60 -6.31 9.51 14.25
C LEU A 60 -5.51 8.44 13.50
N PHE A 61 -5.61 7.18 13.90
CA PHE A 61 -4.88 6.10 13.27
C PHE A 61 -5.58 5.63 11.97
N PHE A 62 -5.20 6.21 10.84
CA PHE A 62 -5.90 6.05 9.55
C PHE A 62 -7.42 6.34 9.63
N GLY A 63 -7.84 7.01 10.69
CA GLY A 63 -9.22 7.19 11.08
C GLY A 63 -9.89 8.41 10.47
N PHE A 64 -11.21 8.52 10.70
CA PHE A 64 -12.06 9.55 10.13
C PHE A 64 -11.74 10.97 10.62
N ALA A 65 -11.13 11.14 11.80
CA ALA A 65 -10.73 12.45 12.31
C ALA A 65 -9.75 13.19 11.39
N ASN A 66 -8.86 12.45 10.68
CA ASN A 66 -7.96 13.06 9.70
C ASN A 66 -8.73 13.67 8.52
N THR A 67 -9.83 13.04 8.12
CA THR A 67 -10.70 13.57 7.06
C THR A 67 -11.50 14.77 7.55
N VAL A 68 -11.99 14.73 8.79
CA VAL A 68 -12.68 15.88 9.42
C VAL A 68 -11.74 17.07 9.48
N LYS A 69 -10.52 16.91 9.99
CA LYS A 69 -9.52 17.98 10.08
C LYS A 69 -9.21 18.63 8.72
N ARG A 70 -9.13 17.81 7.67
CA ARG A 70 -8.86 18.30 6.31
C ARG A 70 -10.06 19.02 5.69
N LYS A 71 -11.30 18.52 5.91
CA LYS A 71 -12.53 19.05 5.28
C LYS A 71 -13.16 20.20 6.07
N LEU A 72 -12.86 20.30 7.37
CA LEU A 72 -13.36 21.29 8.31
C LEU A 72 -12.18 21.81 9.16
N PRO A 73 -11.25 22.57 8.57
CA PRO A 73 -10.01 23.00 9.24
C PRO A 73 -10.26 23.90 10.45
N ASP A 74 -11.36 24.66 10.46
CA ASP A 74 -11.73 25.60 11.51
C ASP A 74 -12.59 24.97 12.63
N ALA A 75 -12.93 23.67 12.52
CA ALA A 75 -13.72 22.99 13.54
C ALA A 75 -12.88 22.66 14.78
N GLU A 76 -13.38 23.02 15.96
CA GLU A 76 -12.81 22.50 17.19
C GLU A 76 -13.07 20.99 17.32
N ILE A 77 -12.00 20.19 17.45
CA ILE A 77 -12.09 18.73 17.51
C ILE A 77 -11.62 18.25 18.87
N ARG A 78 -12.51 17.59 19.61
CA ARG A 78 -12.18 16.86 20.84
C ARG A 78 -12.15 15.37 20.55
N LEU A 79 -11.02 14.71 20.84
CA LEU A 79 -10.83 13.27 20.59
C LEU A 79 -11.00 12.47 21.86
N TYR A 80 -11.64 11.30 21.73
CA TYR A 80 -11.71 10.27 22.74
C TYR A 80 -10.97 9.05 22.20
N PRO A 81 -9.72 8.82 22.65
CA PRO A 81 -8.89 7.76 22.10
C PRO A 81 -9.43 6.37 22.46
N ALA A 82 -9.24 5.44 21.55
CA ALA A 82 -9.47 4.02 21.76
C ALA A 82 -8.34 3.23 21.11
N PHE A 83 -8.16 1.98 21.52
CA PHE A 83 -7.20 1.11 20.83
C PHE A 83 -7.63 0.89 19.38
N ASN A 84 -6.67 1.03 18.48
CA ASN A 84 -6.89 0.62 17.10
C ASN A 84 -6.87 -0.92 16.97
N SER A 85 -7.32 -1.44 15.86
CA SER A 85 -7.45 -2.89 15.68
C SER A 85 -6.11 -3.63 15.65
N LEU A 86 -5.02 -2.99 15.20
CA LEU A 86 -3.68 -3.59 15.25
C LEU A 86 -3.14 -3.68 16.67
N GLN A 87 -3.35 -2.63 17.49
CA GLN A 87 -3.03 -2.68 18.92
C GLN A 87 -3.83 -3.79 19.62
N THR A 88 -5.12 -3.90 19.31
CA THR A 88 -5.97 -4.96 19.88
C THR A 88 -5.44 -6.34 19.51
N LEU A 89 -5.05 -6.56 18.24
CA LEU A 89 -4.46 -7.83 17.81
C LEU A 89 -3.13 -8.10 18.53
N ALA A 90 -2.25 -7.12 18.61
CA ALA A 90 -0.97 -7.25 19.32
C ALA A 90 -1.17 -7.61 20.81
N HIS A 91 -2.18 -7.01 21.48
CA HIS A 91 -2.53 -7.36 22.85
C HIS A 91 -3.05 -8.80 22.97
N ARG A 92 -3.84 -9.30 22.00
CA ARG A 92 -4.29 -10.71 22.02
C ARG A 92 -3.14 -11.69 21.87
N LEU A 93 -2.08 -11.26 21.15
CA LEU A 93 -0.87 -12.04 20.93
C LEU A 93 0.19 -11.85 22.03
N VAL A 94 -0.01 -10.90 22.94
CA VAL A 94 1.01 -10.44 23.90
C VAL A 94 2.31 -10.06 23.15
N MET A 95 2.17 -9.40 22.00
CA MET A 95 3.24 -9.06 21.08
C MET A 95 3.62 -7.58 21.23
N PRO A 96 4.89 -7.23 21.48
CA PRO A 96 5.39 -5.86 21.39
C PRO A 96 5.17 -5.31 19.96
N TYR A 97 4.81 -4.03 19.86
CA TYR A 97 4.50 -3.39 18.56
C TYR A 97 5.14 -2.02 18.37
N ASP A 98 6.13 -1.69 19.17
CA ASP A 98 6.94 -0.48 19.07
C ASP A 98 7.78 -0.42 17.78
N ASP A 99 8.21 -1.59 17.27
CA ASP A 99 8.92 -1.78 16.00
C ASP A 99 7.99 -2.06 14.79
N MET A 100 6.68 -2.05 15.00
CA MET A 100 5.73 -2.42 13.96
C MET A 100 5.56 -1.31 12.90
N ARG A 101 5.93 -1.62 11.67
CA ARG A 101 5.58 -0.77 10.52
C ARG A 101 4.10 -0.93 10.20
N THR A 102 3.35 0.16 10.21
CA THR A 102 1.91 0.13 9.95
C THR A 102 1.61 0.49 8.50
N VAL A 103 0.79 -0.33 7.84
CA VAL A 103 0.34 -0.16 6.46
C VAL A 103 -1.18 -0.23 6.42
N SER A 104 -1.80 0.72 5.74
CA SER A 104 -3.23 0.64 5.46
C SER A 104 -3.44 0.36 3.97
N LEU A 105 -4.04 -0.77 3.67
CA LEU A 105 -4.50 -1.12 2.32
C LEU A 105 -5.97 -0.75 2.10
N THR A 106 -6.67 -0.23 3.11
CA THR A 106 -8.08 0.17 3.00
C THR A 106 -8.26 1.28 1.96
N GLY A 107 -8.74 0.92 0.76
CA GLY A 107 -8.90 1.83 -0.37
C GLY A 107 -7.57 2.44 -0.87
N ARG A 108 -6.45 1.74 -0.70
CA ARG A 108 -5.10 2.22 -1.07
C ARG A 108 -4.34 1.16 -1.86
N PRO A 109 -3.41 1.59 -2.74
CA PRO A 109 -2.61 0.67 -3.53
C PRO A 109 -1.58 -0.07 -2.67
N TRP A 110 -0.99 -1.12 -3.22
CA TRP A 110 0.03 -1.97 -2.61
C TRP A 110 1.34 -1.27 -2.25
N GLN A 111 1.59 -0.05 -2.73
CA GLN A 111 2.90 0.62 -2.70
C GLN A 111 3.60 0.58 -1.35
N GLU A 112 2.90 0.94 -0.25
CA GLU A 112 3.52 0.96 1.09
C GLU A 112 3.73 -0.46 1.65
N PHE A 113 2.88 -1.41 1.28
CA PHE A 113 3.07 -2.82 1.63
C PHE A 113 4.28 -3.42 0.89
N ASP A 114 4.36 -3.20 -0.43
CA ASP A 114 5.49 -3.62 -1.24
C ASP A 114 6.82 -3.05 -0.72
N ARG A 115 6.79 -1.77 -0.35
CA ARG A 115 7.93 -1.11 0.27
C ARG A 115 8.33 -1.80 1.57
N ALA A 116 7.38 -2.12 2.44
CA ALA A 116 7.66 -2.81 3.70
C ALA A 116 8.26 -4.21 3.48
N LEU A 117 7.81 -4.93 2.43
CA LEU A 117 8.37 -6.23 2.05
C LEU A 117 9.82 -6.10 1.56
N ILE A 118 10.09 -5.17 0.63
CA ILE A 118 11.44 -4.94 0.07
C ILE A 118 12.43 -4.52 1.16
N GLU A 119 12.01 -3.67 2.09
CA GLU A 119 12.79 -3.24 3.24
C GLU A 119 12.94 -4.34 4.32
N HIS A 120 12.33 -5.52 4.11
CA HIS A 120 12.31 -6.63 5.09
C HIS A 120 11.92 -6.16 6.49
N ALA A 121 10.85 -5.34 6.57
CA ALA A 121 10.36 -4.86 7.85
C ALA A 121 10.06 -6.06 8.78
N PRO A 122 10.64 -6.13 9.98
CA PRO A 122 10.53 -7.31 10.84
C PRO A 122 9.10 -7.58 11.28
N LYS A 123 8.29 -6.53 11.38
CA LYS A 123 6.89 -6.61 11.77
C LYS A 123 6.07 -5.62 10.94
N ILE A 124 5.02 -6.10 10.27
CA ILE A 124 4.13 -5.29 9.42
C ILE A 124 2.70 -5.47 9.93
N GLY A 125 2.12 -4.39 10.47
CA GLY A 125 0.70 -4.34 10.82
C GLY A 125 -0.13 -3.80 9.67
N ILE A 126 -1.15 -4.53 9.22
CA ILE A 126 -1.87 -4.26 7.98
C ILE A 126 -3.36 -4.10 8.24
N LEU A 127 -3.92 -2.95 7.83
CA LEU A 127 -5.35 -2.73 7.75
C LEU A 127 -5.85 -3.15 6.36
N THR A 128 -6.84 -4.02 6.34
CA THR A 128 -7.38 -4.68 5.16
C THR A 128 -8.66 -4.02 4.64
N ASP A 129 -9.10 -4.43 3.46
CA ASP A 129 -10.43 -4.17 2.91
C ASP A 129 -10.97 -5.42 2.17
N ARG A 130 -11.97 -5.25 1.31
CA ARG A 130 -12.59 -6.37 0.60
C ARG A 130 -11.74 -6.92 -0.54
N GLU A 131 -10.83 -6.13 -1.09
CA GLU A 131 -9.91 -6.51 -2.17
C GLU A 131 -8.58 -7.00 -1.59
N HIS A 132 -8.08 -6.27 -0.59
CA HIS A 132 -6.84 -6.58 0.12
C HIS A 132 -7.16 -7.43 1.36
N THR A 133 -7.55 -8.69 1.12
CA THR A 133 -7.81 -9.69 2.16
C THR A 133 -6.52 -10.34 2.64
N PRO A 134 -6.50 -11.01 3.80
CA PRO A 134 -5.32 -11.78 4.21
C PRO A 134 -4.85 -12.80 3.16
N ALA A 135 -5.79 -13.41 2.39
CA ALA A 135 -5.46 -14.34 1.31
C ALA A 135 -4.77 -13.66 0.12
N THR A 136 -5.27 -12.49 -0.33
CA THR A 136 -4.63 -11.75 -1.44
C THR A 136 -3.28 -11.16 -1.03
N ILE A 137 -3.14 -10.75 0.23
CA ILE A 137 -1.85 -10.31 0.80
C ILE A 137 -0.86 -11.48 0.81
N ALA A 138 -1.27 -12.67 1.27
CA ALA A 138 -0.45 -13.87 1.25
C ALA A 138 -0.04 -14.26 -0.19
N ALA A 139 -0.97 -14.22 -1.14
CA ALA A 139 -0.68 -14.49 -2.56
C ALA A 139 0.39 -13.54 -3.11
N ARG A 140 0.29 -12.24 -2.80
CA ARG A 140 1.30 -11.25 -3.20
C ARG A 140 2.66 -11.52 -2.56
N MET A 141 2.69 -11.87 -1.27
CA MET A 141 3.93 -12.25 -0.59
C MET A 141 4.60 -13.46 -1.27
N LEU A 142 3.83 -14.50 -1.57
CA LEU A 142 4.35 -15.71 -2.23
C LEU A 142 4.81 -15.43 -3.66
N GLU A 143 4.09 -14.60 -4.41
CA GLU A 143 4.43 -14.19 -5.78
C GLU A 143 5.84 -13.60 -5.87
N TYR A 144 6.26 -12.85 -4.85
CA TYR A 144 7.56 -12.17 -4.81
C TYR A 144 8.56 -12.80 -3.84
N GLY A 145 8.29 -14.02 -3.34
CA GLY A 145 9.24 -14.79 -2.55
C GLY A 145 9.33 -14.44 -1.06
N TYR A 146 8.37 -13.69 -0.52
CA TYR A 146 8.33 -13.28 0.89
C TYR A 146 7.60 -14.32 1.77
N SER A 147 7.97 -15.59 1.67
CA SER A 147 7.33 -16.69 2.39
C SER A 147 7.76 -16.86 3.85
N HIS A 148 8.75 -16.11 4.29
CA HIS A 148 9.41 -16.24 5.60
C HIS A 148 8.69 -15.49 6.74
N TYR A 149 7.53 -14.89 6.48
CA TYR A 149 6.70 -14.25 7.50
C TYR A 149 5.69 -15.24 8.08
N THR A 150 5.43 -15.12 9.36
CA THR A 150 4.23 -15.68 10.00
C THR A 150 3.14 -14.63 10.00
N MET A 151 1.94 -14.99 9.58
CA MET A 151 0.77 -14.12 9.51
C MET A 151 -0.14 -14.36 10.71
N TYR A 152 -0.35 -13.33 11.52
CA TYR A 152 -1.31 -13.33 12.62
C TYR A 152 -2.53 -12.52 12.20
N ILE A 153 -3.69 -13.17 12.07
CA ILE A 153 -4.92 -12.58 11.55
C ILE A 153 -5.94 -12.44 12.67
N GLY A 154 -6.44 -11.23 12.86
CA GLY A 154 -7.54 -10.93 13.79
C GLY A 154 -8.83 -10.67 13.03
N GLU A 155 -9.87 -11.43 13.34
CA GLU A 155 -11.20 -11.31 12.76
C GLU A 155 -12.17 -10.87 13.86
N HIS A 156 -13.06 -9.91 13.56
CA HIS A 156 -14.08 -9.38 14.48
C HIS A 156 -13.54 -8.96 15.86
N LEU A 157 -12.31 -8.45 15.92
CA LEU A 157 -11.68 -8.07 17.19
C LEU A 157 -12.58 -7.16 18.03
N GLY A 158 -12.70 -7.47 19.34
CA GLY A 158 -13.58 -6.78 20.27
C GLY A 158 -15.04 -7.27 20.26
N ASN A 159 -15.39 -8.25 19.43
CA ASN A 159 -16.70 -8.90 19.50
C ASN A 159 -16.62 -10.21 20.30
N PRO A 160 -17.20 -10.30 21.52
CA PRO A 160 -17.05 -11.47 22.38
C PRO A 160 -17.51 -12.80 21.75
N GLU A 161 -18.46 -12.77 20.82
CA GLU A 161 -19.05 -13.98 20.21
C GLU A 161 -18.33 -14.40 18.93
N LYS A 162 -17.68 -13.44 18.21
CA LYS A 162 -17.14 -13.67 16.86
C LYS A 162 -15.65 -13.43 16.75
N GLU A 163 -15.02 -12.92 17.80
CA GLU A 163 -13.58 -12.65 17.79
C GLU A 163 -12.79 -13.94 17.55
N ARG A 164 -11.91 -13.89 16.56
CA ARG A 164 -11.03 -15.00 16.24
C ARG A 164 -9.64 -14.49 15.91
N VAL A 165 -8.62 -15.13 16.48
CA VAL A 165 -7.21 -14.88 16.17
C VAL A 165 -6.60 -16.15 15.64
N ARG A 166 -5.93 -16.07 14.47
CA ARG A 166 -5.28 -17.22 13.83
C ARG A 166 -3.83 -16.87 13.52
N SER A 167 -2.95 -17.87 13.64
CA SER A 167 -1.56 -17.82 13.18
C SER A 167 -1.38 -18.82 12.05
N MET A 168 -0.75 -18.41 10.95
CA MET A 168 -0.51 -19.27 9.80
C MET A 168 0.61 -18.72 8.91
N THR A 169 1.13 -19.60 8.06
CA THR A 169 2.07 -19.24 7.00
C THR A 169 1.35 -18.57 5.83
N PRO A 170 2.04 -17.82 4.95
CA PRO A 170 1.45 -17.31 3.71
C PRO A 170 0.89 -18.44 2.82
N GLN A 171 1.53 -19.61 2.80
CA GLN A 171 1.07 -20.79 2.04
C GLN A 171 -0.28 -21.30 2.52
N GLU A 172 -0.54 -21.28 3.81
CA GLU A 172 -1.83 -21.68 4.39
C GLU A 172 -2.87 -20.58 4.19
N ALA A 173 -2.48 -19.30 4.34
CA ALA A 173 -3.37 -18.17 4.25
C ALA A 173 -3.96 -17.99 2.84
N VAL A 174 -3.22 -18.27 1.78
CA VAL A 174 -3.70 -18.13 0.38
C VAL A 174 -4.90 -19.04 0.08
N HIS A 175 -5.02 -20.17 0.79
CA HIS A 175 -6.10 -21.14 0.62
C HIS A 175 -7.19 -21.01 1.69
N SER A 176 -7.09 -20.02 2.57
CA SER A 176 -8.01 -19.83 3.69
C SER A 176 -9.05 -18.74 3.38
N SER A 177 -10.22 -18.86 4.00
CA SER A 177 -11.25 -17.82 4.01
C SER A 177 -11.19 -17.02 5.30
N PHE A 178 -11.56 -15.73 5.22
CA PHE A 178 -11.49 -14.78 6.32
C PHE A 178 -12.77 -13.95 6.40
N GLU A 179 -13.28 -13.77 7.62
CA GLU A 179 -14.45 -12.94 7.86
C GLU A 179 -14.05 -11.46 8.03
N HIS A 180 -14.94 -10.55 7.67
CA HIS A 180 -14.77 -9.11 7.88
C HIS A 180 -15.56 -8.64 9.11
N PRO A 181 -15.05 -7.64 9.84
CA PRO A 181 -13.78 -6.94 9.65
C PRO A 181 -12.58 -7.76 10.13
N ASN A 182 -11.46 -7.63 9.43
CA ASN A 182 -10.21 -8.26 9.84
C ASN A 182 -9.02 -7.30 9.68
N ASN A 183 -7.91 -7.68 10.26
CA ASN A 183 -6.59 -7.09 10.09
C ASN A 183 -5.53 -8.16 10.33
N LEU A 184 -4.28 -7.87 10.05
CA LEU A 184 -3.21 -8.82 10.33
C LEU A 184 -1.90 -8.15 10.72
N ILE A 185 -1.05 -8.95 11.39
CA ILE A 185 0.35 -8.64 11.64
C ILE A 185 1.19 -9.73 10.96
N CYS A 186 2.08 -9.33 10.05
CA CYS A 186 3.11 -10.20 9.52
C CYS A 186 4.38 -10.00 10.34
N ASN A 187 4.98 -11.08 10.85
CA ASN A 187 6.17 -11.05 11.69
C ASN A 187 7.23 -12.00 11.15
N ILE A 188 8.49 -11.55 11.12
CA ILE A 188 9.63 -12.41 10.79
C ILE A 188 10.12 -13.05 12.09
N GLU A 189 9.94 -14.38 12.23
CA GLU A 189 10.44 -15.11 13.40
C GLU A 189 11.92 -15.46 13.27
N SER A 190 12.38 -15.72 12.04
CA SER A 190 13.77 -15.95 11.73
C SER A 190 14.15 -15.25 10.43
N ARG A 191 15.18 -14.41 10.48
CA ARG A 191 15.67 -13.77 9.25
C ARG A 191 16.18 -14.84 8.29
N PRO A 192 15.80 -14.79 6.99
CA PRO A 192 16.38 -15.66 6.01
C PRO A 192 17.91 -15.49 6.01
N SER A 193 18.63 -16.62 5.91
CA SER A 193 20.09 -16.65 5.94
C SER A 193 20.76 -15.93 4.77
N SER A 194 20.03 -15.63 3.72
CA SER A 194 20.44 -14.81 2.57
C SER A 194 19.73 -13.48 2.59
N ASN A 195 20.37 -12.44 3.11
CA ASN A 195 20.01 -11.06 2.79
C ASN A 195 20.39 -10.79 1.33
N ASN A 196 19.51 -11.15 0.39
CA ASN A 196 19.69 -10.83 -1.02
C ASN A 196 19.42 -9.34 -1.30
N ASN A 197 20.01 -8.45 -0.52
CA ASN A 197 20.08 -7.03 -0.86
C ASN A 197 21.12 -6.87 -1.96
N TYR A 198 20.75 -7.32 -3.16
CA TYR A 198 21.60 -7.21 -4.34
C TYR A 198 21.74 -5.74 -4.74
N PHE A 199 22.92 -5.19 -4.48
CA PHE A 199 23.39 -3.98 -5.14
C PHE A 199 24.36 -4.42 -6.23
N GLY A 200 24.02 -4.18 -7.50
CA GLY A 200 24.79 -4.68 -8.63
C GLY A 200 24.47 -6.14 -8.96
N ILE A 201 23.21 -6.46 -9.18
CA ILE A 201 22.77 -7.81 -9.55
C ILE A 201 23.55 -8.27 -10.79
N PRO A 202 24.18 -9.46 -10.77
CA PRO A 202 24.88 -10.00 -11.93
C PRO A 202 23.97 -10.13 -13.15
N ASP A 203 24.48 -9.78 -14.32
CA ASP A 203 23.69 -9.78 -15.56
C ASP A 203 23.10 -11.15 -15.90
N GLU A 204 23.84 -12.24 -15.59
CA GLU A 204 23.46 -13.63 -15.79
C GLU A 204 22.31 -14.11 -14.91
N GLU A 205 22.02 -13.37 -13.84
CA GLU A 205 20.88 -13.66 -12.97
C GLU A 205 19.55 -13.24 -13.57
N PHE A 206 19.55 -12.35 -14.57
CA PHE A 206 18.33 -11.95 -15.25
C PHE A 206 17.91 -12.94 -16.35
N ALA A 207 16.61 -13.16 -16.49
CA ALA A 207 16.07 -13.74 -17.71
C ALA A 207 16.24 -12.73 -18.87
N HIS A 208 16.75 -13.23 -20.00
CA HIS A 208 17.06 -12.39 -21.16
C HIS A 208 16.04 -12.52 -22.28
N LEU A 209 15.90 -11.48 -23.09
CA LEU A 209 15.07 -11.48 -24.28
C LEU A 209 15.56 -12.53 -25.28
N ASN A 210 14.77 -13.61 -25.49
CA ASN A 210 15.09 -14.71 -26.41
C ASN A 210 16.53 -15.25 -26.22
N GLY A 211 17.02 -15.30 -24.97
CA GLY A 211 18.36 -15.78 -24.63
C GLY A 211 19.49 -14.81 -25.02
N ARG A 212 19.21 -13.58 -25.45
CA ARG A 212 20.18 -12.60 -25.88
C ARG A 212 20.85 -11.88 -24.70
N SER A 213 21.89 -12.47 -24.12
CA SER A 213 22.62 -11.96 -22.95
C SER A 213 23.27 -10.57 -23.12
N ARG A 214 23.34 -10.06 -24.35
CA ARG A 214 23.86 -8.70 -24.64
C ARG A 214 22.80 -7.61 -24.56
N MET A 215 21.51 -7.97 -24.55
CA MET A 215 20.40 -7.01 -24.51
C MET A 215 19.98 -6.71 -23.06
N ILE A 216 20.92 -6.21 -22.29
CA ILE A 216 20.73 -5.78 -20.90
C ILE A 216 21.68 -4.62 -20.61
N THR A 217 21.27 -3.64 -19.86
CA THR A 217 22.15 -2.62 -19.29
C THR A 217 23.10 -3.30 -18.30
N LYS A 218 24.39 -3.30 -18.63
CA LYS A 218 25.42 -4.03 -17.87
C LYS A 218 25.52 -3.52 -16.43
N ALA A 219 25.80 -4.42 -15.47
CA ALA A 219 25.80 -4.10 -14.04
C ALA A 219 26.61 -2.82 -13.70
N PRO A 220 27.86 -2.60 -14.18
CA PRO A 220 28.59 -1.37 -13.88
C PRO A 220 27.90 -0.11 -14.43
N ILE A 221 27.33 -0.18 -15.62
CA ILE A 221 26.60 0.95 -16.24
C ILE A 221 25.30 1.20 -15.48
N ARG A 222 24.59 0.16 -15.09
CA ARG A 222 23.37 0.22 -14.29
C ARG A 222 23.60 0.95 -12.96
N LEU A 223 24.66 0.58 -12.24
CA LEU A 223 25.03 1.22 -10.96
C LEU A 223 25.37 2.71 -11.13
N LEU A 224 26.18 3.05 -12.15
CA LEU A 224 26.49 4.45 -12.46
C LEU A 224 25.24 5.24 -12.87
N THR A 225 24.32 4.62 -13.60
CA THR A 225 23.03 5.23 -13.96
C THR A 225 22.19 5.54 -12.74
N LEU A 226 22.02 4.58 -11.82
CA LEU A 226 21.23 4.77 -10.59
C LEU A 226 21.84 5.87 -9.70
N GLN A 227 23.15 5.93 -9.63
CA GLN A 227 23.86 6.99 -8.90
C GLN A 227 23.66 8.35 -9.54
N ALA A 228 23.78 8.46 -10.87
CA ALA A 228 23.61 9.72 -11.60
C ALA A 228 22.18 10.26 -11.58
N LEU A 229 21.18 9.39 -11.44
CA LEU A 229 19.76 9.76 -11.34
C LEU A 229 19.36 10.31 -9.95
N GLU A 230 20.21 10.17 -8.93
CA GLU A 230 19.98 10.64 -7.55
C GLU A 230 18.61 10.18 -6.99
N LEU A 231 18.27 8.91 -7.21
CA LEU A 231 16.94 8.35 -6.96
C LEU A 231 16.49 8.42 -5.50
N ASN A 232 17.41 8.58 -4.55
CA ASN A 232 17.11 8.82 -3.13
C ASN A 232 16.27 10.09 -2.88
N HIS A 233 16.37 11.08 -3.78
CA HIS A 233 15.64 12.35 -3.71
C HIS A 233 14.45 12.43 -4.69
N ARG A 234 14.16 11.36 -5.41
CA ARG A 234 13.09 11.28 -6.41
C ARG A 234 11.88 10.51 -5.86
N HIS A 235 10.73 10.69 -6.53
CA HIS A 235 9.48 10.02 -6.15
C HIS A 235 8.93 9.14 -7.27
N VAL A 236 9.16 9.56 -8.53
CA VAL A 236 8.64 8.88 -9.70
C VAL A 236 9.76 8.67 -10.71
N PHE A 237 10.05 7.42 -10.99
CA PHE A 237 11.07 7.02 -11.94
C PHE A 237 10.44 6.37 -13.18
N TRP A 238 10.80 6.87 -14.36
CA TRP A 238 10.44 6.25 -15.64
C TRP A 238 11.66 5.60 -16.29
N ASP A 239 11.51 4.33 -16.69
CA ASP A 239 12.50 3.56 -17.45
C ASP A 239 11.97 3.30 -18.86
N ILE A 240 12.50 4.00 -19.87
CA ILE A 240 12.04 3.93 -21.25
C ILE A 240 12.95 3.00 -22.04
N GLY A 241 12.40 1.91 -22.58
CA GLY A 241 13.15 0.85 -23.24
C GLY A 241 13.75 -0.13 -22.23
N PHE A 242 12.94 -0.59 -21.27
CA PHE A 242 13.41 -1.39 -20.13
C PHE A 242 13.95 -2.79 -20.50
N CYS A 243 13.58 -3.37 -21.64
CA CYS A 243 14.01 -4.68 -22.14
C CYS A 243 13.86 -5.82 -21.11
N THR A 244 14.89 -6.09 -20.29
CA THR A 244 14.87 -7.11 -19.22
C THR A 244 14.29 -6.59 -17.90
N GLY A 245 14.08 -5.30 -17.77
CA GLY A 245 13.68 -4.63 -16.54
C GLY A 245 14.80 -4.43 -15.52
N SER A 246 16.06 -4.68 -15.89
CA SER A 246 17.18 -4.71 -14.95
C SER A 246 17.41 -3.37 -14.22
N VAL A 247 17.27 -2.23 -14.90
CA VAL A 247 17.40 -0.90 -14.30
C VAL A 247 16.23 -0.62 -13.36
N SER A 248 15.01 -0.88 -13.82
CA SER A 248 13.78 -0.73 -13.02
C SER A 248 13.80 -1.57 -11.75
N ILE A 249 14.20 -2.85 -11.85
CA ILE A 249 14.22 -3.79 -10.73
C ILE A 249 15.25 -3.35 -9.70
N GLU A 250 16.46 -3.03 -10.13
CA GLU A 250 17.52 -2.58 -9.22
C GLU A 250 17.19 -1.22 -8.59
N ALA A 251 16.60 -0.29 -9.35
CA ALA A 251 16.06 0.96 -8.81
C ALA A 251 15.00 0.71 -7.73
N ARG A 252 14.06 -0.21 -7.99
CA ARG A 252 12.98 -0.54 -7.05
C ARG A 252 13.48 -1.18 -5.76
N LEU A 253 14.48 -2.06 -5.85
CA LEU A 253 15.07 -2.72 -4.68
C LEU A 253 15.90 -1.77 -3.83
N GLN A 254 16.67 -0.87 -4.47
CA GLN A 254 17.53 0.08 -3.74
C GLN A 254 16.76 1.30 -3.21
N PHE A 255 15.68 1.70 -3.90
CA PHE A 255 14.86 2.87 -3.57
C PHE A 255 13.38 2.49 -3.48
N PRO A 256 12.97 1.73 -2.45
CA PRO A 256 11.62 1.15 -2.36
C PRO A 256 10.48 2.17 -2.21
N HIS A 257 10.79 3.45 -1.98
CA HIS A 257 9.82 4.54 -1.95
C HIS A 257 9.37 4.99 -3.35
N LEU A 258 10.14 4.67 -4.40
CA LEU A 258 9.85 5.10 -5.76
C LEU A 258 8.57 4.47 -6.32
N ARG A 259 7.86 5.25 -7.11
CA ARG A 259 6.90 4.75 -8.11
C ARG A 259 7.65 4.54 -9.41
N VAL A 260 7.76 3.28 -9.84
CA VAL A 260 8.49 2.91 -11.05
C VAL A 260 7.50 2.60 -12.16
N VAL A 261 7.61 3.32 -13.29
CA VAL A 261 6.85 3.07 -14.52
C VAL A 261 7.85 2.78 -15.63
N SER A 262 7.71 1.64 -16.28
CA SER A 262 8.67 1.12 -17.24
C SER A 262 7.99 0.87 -18.58
N PHE A 263 8.55 1.41 -19.67
CA PHE A 263 7.97 1.35 -21.02
C PHE A 263 8.85 0.47 -21.93
N GLU A 264 8.22 -0.42 -22.67
CA GLU A 264 8.91 -1.28 -23.65
C GLU A 264 8.01 -1.51 -24.87
N VAL A 265 8.60 -1.34 -26.05
CA VAL A 265 7.85 -1.53 -27.31
C VAL A 265 7.59 -2.99 -27.62
N ARG A 266 8.42 -3.91 -27.14
CA ARG A 266 8.34 -5.33 -27.43
C ARG A 266 7.38 -6.02 -26.46
N ALA A 267 6.47 -6.82 -27.02
CA ALA A 267 5.47 -7.57 -26.23
C ALA A 267 6.12 -8.52 -25.20
N GLU A 268 7.26 -9.10 -25.52
CA GLU A 268 7.99 -10.01 -24.63
C GLU A 268 8.49 -9.34 -23.36
N GLY A 269 8.61 -8.01 -23.36
CA GLY A 269 9.01 -7.20 -22.20
C GLY A 269 8.10 -7.44 -20.98
N GLU A 270 6.80 -7.59 -21.16
CA GLU A 270 5.84 -7.86 -20.09
C GLU A 270 6.21 -9.13 -19.31
N LYS A 271 6.40 -10.23 -20.01
CA LYS A 271 6.79 -11.51 -19.41
C LYS A 271 8.17 -11.44 -18.75
N LEU A 272 9.12 -10.74 -19.36
CA LEU A 272 10.46 -10.58 -18.81
C LEU A 272 10.44 -9.76 -17.52
N MET A 273 9.73 -8.62 -17.50
CA MET A 273 9.57 -7.81 -16.29
C MET A 273 8.91 -8.63 -15.17
N ALA A 274 7.82 -9.33 -15.46
CA ALA A 274 7.13 -10.17 -14.49
C ALA A 274 8.03 -11.29 -13.94
N THR A 275 8.79 -11.97 -14.80
CA THR A 275 9.70 -13.05 -14.41
C THR A 275 10.83 -12.53 -13.53
N ASN A 276 11.50 -11.45 -13.96
CA ASN A 276 12.64 -10.90 -13.24
C ASN A 276 12.23 -10.22 -11.94
N SER A 277 11.15 -9.45 -11.92
CA SER A 277 10.67 -8.78 -10.71
C SER A 277 10.25 -9.79 -9.62
N ARG A 278 9.62 -10.91 -9.99
CA ARG A 278 9.31 -12.01 -9.06
C ARG A 278 10.58 -12.70 -8.55
N ARG A 279 11.52 -12.99 -9.43
CA ARG A 279 12.78 -13.62 -9.08
C ARG A 279 13.57 -12.84 -8.02
N PHE A 280 13.59 -11.51 -8.14
CA PHE A 280 14.35 -10.65 -7.24
C PHE A 280 13.52 -10.04 -6.10
N GLY A 281 12.25 -10.38 -5.99
CA GLY A 281 11.39 -9.82 -4.95
C GLY A 281 11.16 -8.31 -5.09
N ALA A 282 10.96 -7.82 -6.32
CA ALA A 282 10.76 -6.41 -6.64
C ALA A 282 9.30 -6.10 -7.04
N PRO A 283 8.33 -6.11 -6.11
CA PRO A 283 6.95 -5.78 -6.43
C PRO A 283 6.74 -4.29 -6.74
N GLY A 284 5.64 -3.97 -7.44
CA GLY A 284 5.15 -2.60 -7.62
C GLY A 284 5.81 -1.84 -8.77
N ILE A 285 6.39 -2.53 -9.75
CA ILE A 285 6.83 -1.94 -11.02
C ILE A 285 5.66 -1.99 -12.01
N THR A 286 5.29 -0.85 -12.57
CA THR A 286 4.26 -0.76 -13.63
C THR A 286 4.93 -0.93 -14.99
N ALA A 287 4.73 -2.07 -15.65
CA ALA A 287 5.20 -2.30 -17.00
C ALA A 287 4.14 -1.87 -18.03
N VAL A 288 4.54 -1.05 -19.00
CA VAL A 288 3.69 -0.53 -20.07
C VAL A 288 4.26 -1.00 -21.40
N ILE A 289 3.50 -1.81 -22.12
CA ILE A 289 3.93 -2.36 -23.40
C ILE A 289 3.33 -1.54 -24.55
N GLY A 290 4.18 -1.02 -25.41
CA GLY A 290 3.82 -0.22 -26.56
C GLY A 290 4.89 0.82 -26.93
N ASP A 291 4.68 1.51 -28.05
CA ASP A 291 5.53 2.62 -28.43
C ASP A 291 5.33 3.78 -27.44
N PHE A 292 6.39 4.17 -26.75
CA PHE A 292 6.37 5.28 -25.79
C PHE A 292 5.82 6.56 -26.41
N LEU A 293 6.17 6.88 -27.67
CA LEU A 293 5.72 8.10 -28.34
C LEU A 293 4.21 8.10 -28.62
N GLN A 294 3.61 6.91 -28.78
CA GLN A 294 2.16 6.74 -29.02
C GLN A 294 1.37 6.51 -27.73
N THR A 295 2.04 6.16 -26.63
CA THR A 295 1.38 5.87 -25.35
C THR A 295 0.83 7.16 -24.73
N ASP A 296 -0.43 7.16 -24.28
CA ASP A 296 -0.96 8.21 -23.42
C ASP A 296 -0.34 8.11 -22.01
N THR A 297 0.53 9.05 -21.71
CA THR A 297 1.23 9.10 -20.41
C THR A 297 0.47 9.87 -19.33
N GLY A 298 -0.66 10.52 -19.65
CA GLY A 298 -1.44 11.34 -18.73
C GLY A 298 -2.04 10.56 -17.54
N HIS A 299 -2.14 9.23 -17.65
CA HIS A 299 -2.63 8.34 -16.60
C HIS A 299 -1.56 7.96 -15.56
N PHE A 300 -0.27 8.22 -15.85
CA PHE A 300 0.82 7.91 -14.95
C PHE A 300 1.29 9.15 -14.18
N PRO A 301 1.85 8.98 -12.99
CA PRO A 301 2.43 10.11 -12.27
C PRO A 301 3.61 10.69 -13.07
N ARG A 302 3.69 12.01 -13.12
CA ARG A 302 4.76 12.72 -13.82
C ARG A 302 6.13 12.34 -13.23
N PRO A 303 7.12 11.96 -14.05
CA PRO A 303 8.42 11.56 -13.56
C PRO A 303 9.24 12.76 -13.05
N ASP A 304 10.05 12.53 -12.04
CA ASP A 304 11.12 13.43 -11.59
C ASP A 304 12.51 12.81 -11.81
N ALA A 305 12.55 11.58 -12.34
CA ALA A 305 13.73 10.94 -12.90
C ALA A 305 13.35 10.07 -14.13
N VAL A 306 14.16 10.12 -15.18
CA VAL A 306 13.93 9.35 -16.42
C VAL A 306 15.24 8.72 -16.89
N PHE A 307 15.19 7.42 -17.18
CA PHE A 307 16.25 6.71 -17.91
C PHE A 307 15.72 6.29 -19.28
N ILE A 308 16.52 6.52 -20.34
CA ILE A 308 16.20 6.10 -21.70
C ILE A 308 17.24 5.07 -22.13
N GLY A 309 16.89 3.79 -21.98
CA GLY A 309 17.74 2.64 -22.32
C GLY A 309 17.76 2.30 -23.79
N GLY A 310 16.70 2.67 -24.53
CA GLY A 310 16.59 2.47 -25.96
C GLY A 310 15.67 3.49 -26.60
N HIS A 311 16.13 4.19 -27.62
CA HIS A 311 15.39 5.30 -28.26
C HIS A 311 15.06 5.08 -29.75
N GLY A 312 15.58 4.02 -30.40
CA GLY A 312 15.30 3.68 -31.80
C GLY A 312 15.53 4.81 -32.82
N GLY A 313 16.38 5.81 -32.50
CA GLY A 313 16.57 6.99 -33.28
C GLY A 313 15.74 8.22 -32.90
N HIS A 314 14.74 8.06 -31.99
CA HIS A 314 13.74 9.08 -31.65
C HIS A 314 14.01 9.80 -30.31
N LEU A 315 15.29 9.98 -29.95
CA LEU A 315 15.64 10.58 -28.64
C LEU A 315 15.07 11.99 -28.48
N LYS A 316 15.09 12.83 -29.53
CA LYS A 316 14.58 14.20 -29.45
C LYS A 316 13.07 14.25 -29.16
N GLU A 317 12.32 13.40 -29.84
CA GLU A 317 10.86 13.27 -29.65
C GLU A 317 10.51 12.74 -28.26
N MET A 318 11.28 11.78 -27.76
CA MET A 318 11.10 11.25 -26.41
C MET A 318 11.39 12.29 -25.33
N LEU A 319 12.40 13.14 -25.52
CA LEU A 319 12.73 14.23 -24.60
C LEU A 319 11.74 15.39 -24.64
N ALA A 320 11.02 15.57 -25.76
CA ALA A 320 10.02 16.62 -25.92
C ALA A 320 8.65 16.23 -25.33
N LYS A 321 8.41 14.95 -25.11
CA LYS A 321 7.20 14.38 -24.52
C LYS A 321 7.22 14.40 -23.01
#